data_0c03a5f8774236c4249766e5bdbcd509
#
_entry.id   0c03a5f8774236c4249766e5bdbcd509
#
_cell.length_a   1.000
_cell.length_b   1.000
_cell.length_c   1.000
_cell.angle_alpha   90.00
_cell.angle_beta   90.00
_cell.angle_gamma   90.00
#
_symmetry.space_group_name_H-M   'P 1'
#
loop_
_entity.id
_entity.type
_entity.pdbx_description
1 polymer ?
#
loop_
_entity_poly.entity_id
_entity_poly.type
_entity_poly.pdbx_seq_one_letter_code
_entity_poly.pdbx_strand_id
1 'polypeptide(L)'
;MATGGTFDLLHRGHVSLLEKSFEVGDEVVIGVTSDEFARKMGKNPEHSYEERVKTLEDLLRRRFPGRRYIIAKLSDYFGPGIASPEVQALVASEETAGRLELANKLRREKGFPPLELVVVDLLMAEDGRPISSTRIRNGEIDEGGRLLRASGRKGI
;
A
#
# COMPACT_ATOMS: atom_id res chain seq x y z
N MET A 1 2.52 -13.56 4.13
CA MET A 1 1.80 -12.60 3.28
C MET A 1 2.44 -11.23 3.41
N ALA A 2 2.66 -10.54 2.31
CA ALA A 2 3.23 -9.21 2.34
C ALA A 2 2.43 -8.25 1.47
N THR A 3 2.39 -7.00 1.88
CA THR A 3 1.84 -5.92 1.09
C THR A 3 2.65 -4.67 1.39
N GLY A 4 2.47 -3.62 0.64
CA GLY A 4 3.23 -2.40 0.88
C GLY A 4 2.67 -1.19 0.18
N GLY A 5 3.13 -0.04 0.60
CA GLY A 5 2.73 1.22 0.03
C GLY A 5 3.32 2.40 0.77
N THR A 6 2.97 3.59 0.35
CA THR A 6 3.39 4.82 1.02
C THR A 6 2.52 5.11 2.24
N PHE A 7 1.23 4.82 2.14
CA PHE A 7 0.25 5.01 3.23
C PHE A 7 0.25 6.45 3.77
N ASP A 8 0.27 7.41 2.88
CA ASP A 8 0.32 8.82 3.28
C ASP A 8 -1.03 9.30 3.81
N LEU A 9 -2.01 9.41 2.93
CA LEU A 9 -3.38 9.72 3.32
C LEU A 9 -4.19 8.44 3.19
N LEU A 10 -4.59 7.87 4.31
CA LEU A 10 -5.31 6.61 4.31
C LEU A 10 -6.69 6.76 3.69
N HIS A 11 -7.05 5.83 2.83
CA HIS A 11 -8.32 5.86 2.13
C HIS A 11 -8.85 4.44 1.93
N ARG A 12 -10.03 4.34 1.30
CA ARG A 12 -10.69 3.04 1.11
C ARG A 12 -9.85 2.04 0.34
N GLY A 13 -9.01 2.52 -0.58
CA GLY A 13 -8.09 1.65 -1.30
C GLY A 13 -7.11 0.95 -0.38
N HIS A 14 -6.58 1.66 0.60
CA HIS A 14 -5.67 1.08 1.60
C HIS A 14 -6.40 0.06 2.46
N VAL A 15 -7.62 0.37 2.88
CA VAL A 15 -8.41 -0.55 3.70
C VAL A 15 -8.71 -1.83 2.93
N SER A 16 -9.07 -1.71 1.66
CA SER A 16 -9.33 -2.86 0.80
C SER A 16 -8.10 -3.75 0.66
N LEU A 17 -6.94 -3.14 0.47
CA LEU A 17 -5.69 -3.86 0.37
C LEU A 17 -5.39 -4.64 1.65
N LEU A 18 -5.57 -4.00 2.80
CA LEU A 18 -5.34 -4.62 4.10
C LEU A 18 -6.36 -5.73 4.39
N GLU A 19 -7.63 -5.51 4.06
CA GLU A 19 -8.66 -6.52 4.22
C GLU A 19 -8.30 -7.78 3.45
N LYS A 20 -7.87 -7.64 2.20
CA LYS A 20 -7.48 -8.77 1.39
C LYS A 20 -6.26 -9.47 1.96
N SER A 21 -5.30 -8.69 2.43
CA SER A 21 -4.08 -9.24 3.01
C SER A 21 -4.37 -10.10 4.24
N PHE A 22 -5.24 -9.62 5.12
CA PHE A 22 -5.61 -10.37 6.32
C PHE A 22 -6.58 -11.52 6.03
N GLU A 23 -7.29 -11.45 4.92
CA GLU A 23 -8.15 -12.56 4.49
C GLU A 23 -7.34 -13.76 4.04
N VAL A 24 -6.26 -13.51 3.28
CA VAL A 24 -5.46 -14.60 2.70
C VAL A 24 -4.27 -15.02 3.54
N GLY A 25 -3.88 -14.24 4.55
CA GLY A 25 -2.73 -14.56 5.39
C GLY A 25 -3.03 -14.41 6.87
N ASP A 26 -2.45 -15.30 7.68
CA ASP A 26 -2.58 -15.22 9.13
C ASP A 26 -1.69 -14.12 9.71
N GLU A 27 -0.55 -13.90 9.12
CA GLU A 27 0.36 -12.83 9.50
C GLU A 27 0.74 -12.04 8.26
N VAL A 28 0.70 -10.73 8.36
CA VAL A 28 0.96 -9.83 7.24
C VAL A 28 2.16 -8.95 7.54
N VAL A 29 3.10 -8.92 6.62
CA VAL A 29 4.20 -7.95 6.65
C VAL A 29 3.77 -6.76 5.80
N ILE A 30 3.66 -5.61 6.43
CA ILE A 30 3.23 -4.38 5.77
C ILE A 30 4.45 -3.49 5.57
N GLY A 31 4.88 -3.33 4.32
CA GLY A 31 6.00 -2.46 3.99
C GLY A 31 5.52 -1.03 3.81
N VAL A 32 6.17 -0.11 4.51
CA VAL A 32 5.86 1.32 4.39
C VAL A 32 7.10 2.02 3.84
N THR A 33 6.95 2.76 2.74
CA THR A 33 8.11 3.39 2.11
C THR A 33 8.76 4.41 3.04
N SER A 34 10.10 4.41 3.06
CA SER A 34 10.85 5.45 3.75
C SER A 34 10.62 6.79 3.05
N ASP A 35 10.91 7.88 3.73
CA ASP A 35 10.77 9.20 3.13
C ASP A 35 11.68 9.34 1.91
N GLU A 36 12.89 8.84 2.01
CA GLU A 36 13.86 8.87 0.93
C GLU A 36 13.41 8.07 -0.28
N PHE A 37 12.92 6.85 -0.04
CA PHE A 37 12.45 6.00 -1.13
C PHE A 37 11.19 6.58 -1.79
N ALA A 38 10.28 7.14 -0.99
CA ALA A 38 9.10 7.80 -1.54
C ALA A 38 9.48 8.92 -2.50
N ARG A 39 10.47 9.74 -2.11
CA ARG A 39 10.97 10.81 -2.97
C ARG A 39 11.60 10.27 -4.25
N LYS A 40 12.35 9.18 -4.17
CA LYS A 40 12.95 8.54 -5.35
C LYS A 40 11.89 8.04 -6.33
N MET A 41 10.74 7.65 -5.82
CA MET A 41 9.63 7.22 -6.68
C MET A 41 8.81 8.38 -7.23
N GLY A 42 9.20 9.61 -6.95
CA GLY A 42 8.48 10.80 -7.41
C GLY A 42 7.27 11.14 -6.55
N LYS A 43 7.17 10.58 -5.37
CA LYS A 43 6.08 10.89 -4.45
C LYS A 43 6.52 11.90 -3.42
N ASN A 44 5.60 12.76 -3.02
CA ASN A 44 5.86 13.77 -1.99
C ASN A 44 4.83 13.60 -0.87
N PRO A 45 5.03 12.65 0.04
CA PRO A 45 4.07 12.46 1.12
C PRO A 45 4.01 13.68 2.03
N GLU A 46 2.81 14.00 2.51
CA GLU A 46 2.62 15.10 3.45
C GLU A 46 3.15 14.78 4.83
N HIS A 47 3.21 13.49 5.16
CA HIS A 47 3.61 13.03 6.49
C HIS A 47 4.92 12.27 6.42
N SER A 48 5.69 12.38 7.51
CA SER A 48 6.93 11.62 7.64
C SER A 48 6.64 10.13 7.77
N TYR A 49 7.66 9.31 7.58
CA TYR A 49 7.54 7.87 7.77
C TYR A 49 6.94 7.54 9.15
N GLU A 50 7.44 8.16 10.20
CA GLU A 50 6.98 7.91 11.57
C GLU A 50 5.52 8.27 11.75
N GLU A 51 5.09 9.39 11.18
CA GLU A 51 3.69 9.81 11.23
C GLU A 51 2.79 8.85 10.46
N ARG A 52 3.25 8.41 9.28
CA ARG A 52 2.49 7.47 8.44
C ARG A 52 2.33 6.12 9.13
N VAL A 53 3.38 5.64 9.76
CA VAL A 53 3.33 4.38 10.52
C VAL A 53 2.34 4.50 11.68
N LYS A 54 2.39 5.60 12.41
CA LYS A 54 1.49 5.81 13.55
C LYS A 54 0.03 5.80 13.11
N THR A 55 -0.29 6.53 12.06
CA THR A 55 -1.65 6.58 11.53
C THR A 55 -2.11 5.21 11.04
N LEU A 56 -1.22 4.48 10.39
CA LEU A 56 -1.51 3.12 9.93
C LEU A 56 -1.77 2.19 11.11
N GLU A 57 -0.96 2.27 12.16
CA GLU A 57 -1.15 1.43 13.35
C GLU A 57 -2.48 1.74 14.04
N ASP A 58 -2.88 3.01 14.08
CA ASP A 58 -4.17 3.38 14.65
C ASP A 58 -5.31 2.77 13.84
N LEU A 59 -5.20 2.78 12.53
CA LEU A 59 -6.17 2.15 11.64
C LEU A 59 -6.24 0.64 11.89
N LEU A 60 -5.09 -0.01 11.98
CA LEU A 60 -5.01 -1.45 12.19
C LEU A 60 -5.65 -1.87 13.51
N ARG A 61 -5.41 -1.10 14.57
CA ARG A 61 -6.02 -1.39 15.86
C ARG A 61 -7.53 -1.24 15.84
N ARG A 62 -8.05 -0.26 15.10
CA ARG A 62 -9.50 -0.02 15.01
C ARG A 62 -10.23 -0.99 14.10
N ARG A 63 -9.63 -1.31 12.96
CA ARG A 63 -10.30 -2.08 11.90
C ARG A 63 -9.96 -3.56 11.92
N PHE A 64 -8.80 -3.91 12.44
CA PHE A 64 -8.29 -5.28 12.42
C PHE A 64 -7.79 -5.73 13.79
N PRO A 65 -8.62 -5.61 14.83
CA PRO A 65 -8.18 -5.95 16.20
C PRO A 65 -7.80 -7.43 16.29
N GLY A 66 -6.71 -7.70 16.99
CA GLY A 66 -6.26 -9.09 17.20
C GLY A 66 -5.54 -9.73 16.04
N ARG A 67 -5.41 -9.04 14.90
CA ARG A 67 -4.70 -9.62 13.76
C ARG A 67 -3.19 -9.39 13.92
N ARG A 68 -2.42 -10.31 13.37
CA ARG A 68 -0.96 -10.25 13.46
C ARG A 68 -0.36 -9.52 12.27
N TYR A 69 0.48 -8.54 12.55
CA TYR A 69 1.18 -7.83 11.50
C TYR A 69 2.55 -7.36 11.97
N ILE A 70 3.42 -7.12 11.02
CA ILE A 70 4.73 -6.52 11.23
C ILE A 70 4.84 -5.38 10.24
N ILE A 71 5.22 -4.20 10.70
CA ILE A 71 5.46 -3.06 9.83
C ILE A 71 6.95 -2.99 9.54
N ALA A 72 7.32 -3.00 8.27
CA ALA A 72 8.71 -2.95 7.84
C ALA A 72 8.94 -1.71 7.00
N LYS A 73 10.10 -1.08 7.17
CA LYS A 73 10.48 0.09 6.39
C LYS A 73 11.00 -0.35 5.02
N LEU A 74 10.42 0.20 3.97
CA LEU A 74 10.86 -0.09 2.61
C LEU A 74 11.82 0.98 2.14
N SER A 75 13.06 0.58 1.87
CA SER A 75 14.09 1.46 1.30
C SER A 75 14.30 1.19 -0.19
N ASP A 76 13.66 0.16 -0.71
CA ASP A 76 13.67 -0.19 -2.14
C ASP A 76 12.38 -0.92 -2.47
N TYR A 77 12.21 -1.30 -3.74
CA TYR A 77 10.98 -1.94 -4.21
C TYR A 77 10.70 -3.32 -3.62
N PHE A 78 11.70 -3.97 -3.11
CA PHE A 78 11.57 -5.40 -2.84
C PHE A 78 11.54 -5.76 -1.36
N GLY A 79 12.24 -5.01 -0.54
CA GLY A 79 12.20 -5.16 0.90
C GLY A 79 12.08 -6.59 1.41
N PRO A 80 11.24 -6.82 2.42
CA PRO A 80 11.07 -8.15 3.02
C PRO A 80 10.51 -9.21 2.07
N GLY A 81 9.80 -8.79 1.02
CA GLY A 81 9.25 -9.74 0.05
C GLY A 81 10.31 -10.53 -0.67
N ILE A 82 11.54 -10.00 -0.77
CA ILE A 82 12.65 -10.74 -1.36
C ILE A 82 13.53 -11.35 -0.30
N ALA A 83 13.74 -10.63 0.79
CA ALA A 83 14.70 -11.02 1.81
C ALA A 83 14.24 -12.17 2.70
N SER A 84 12.95 -12.43 2.77
CA SER A 84 12.41 -13.45 3.66
C SER A 84 11.80 -14.63 2.89
N PRO A 85 12.34 -15.84 3.02
CA PRO A 85 11.76 -17.02 2.36
C PRO A 85 10.39 -17.39 2.91
N GLU A 86 10.06 -16.90 4.11
CA GLU A 86 8.79 -17.20 4.78
C GLU A 86 7.62 -16.46 4.17
N VAL A 87 7.88 -15.35 3.46
CA VAL A 87 6.83 -14.63 2.76
C VAL A 87 6.44 -15.44 1.53
N GLN A 88 5.19 -15.87 1.47
CA GLN A 88 4.70 -16.77 0.42
C GLN A 88 3.93 -16.06 -0.68
N ALA A 89 3.34 -14.94 -0.37
CA ALA A 89 2.51 -14.23 -1.34
C ALA A 89 2.61 -12.72 -1.15
N LEU A 90 2.39 -12.01 -2.25
CA LEU A 90 2.33 -10.56 -2.27
C LEU A 90 0.92 -10.14 -2.66
N VAL A 91 0.31 -9.30 -1.85
CA VAL A 91 -0.99 -8.70 -2.16
C VAL A 91 -0.72 -7.31 -2.73
N ALA A 92 -1.17 -7.08 -3.94
CA ALA A 92 -0.86 -5.85 -4.65
C ALA A 92 -1.91 -5.53 -5.70
N SER A 93 -1.95 -4.27 -6.13
CA SER A 93 -2.80 -3.89 -7.25
C SER A 93 -2.13 -4.27 -8.56
N GLU A 94 -2.89 -4.19 -9.65
CA GLU A 94 -2.37 -4.50 -10.98
C GLU A 94 -1.17 -3.62 -11.36
N GLU A 95 -1.14 -2.39 -10.87
CA GLU A 95 -0.03 -1.48 -11.17
C GLU A 95 1.32 -2.00 -10.69
N THR A 96 1.33 -2.77 -9.60
CA THR A 96 2.57 -3.30 -9.05
C THR A 96 2.85 -4.75 -9.47
N ALA A 97 1.90 -5.38 -10.16
CA ALA A 97 2.03 -6.78 -10.57
C ALA A 97 3.24 -7.02 -11.48
N GLY A 98 3.59 -6.05 -12.30
CA GLY A 98 4.73 -6.17 -13.21
C GLY A 98 6.08 -6.33 -12.53
N ARG A 99 6.15 -5.98 -11.26
CA ARG A 99 7.40 -6.12 -10.49
C ARG A 99 7.60 -7.54 -9.95
N LEU A 100 6.56 -8.34 -10.02
CA LEU A 100 6.60 -9.71 -9.49
C LEU A 100 7.64 -10.58 -10.18
N GLU A 101 7.78 -10.44 -11.49
CA GLU A 101 8.74 -11.23 -12.24
C GLU A 101 10.16 -10.99 -11.77
N LEU A 102 10.52 -9.71 -11.57
CA LEU A 102 11.85 -9.37 -11.09
C LEU A 102 12.04 -9.85 -9.65
N ALA A 103 11.04 -9.68 -8.81
CA ALA A 103 11.10 -10.14 -7.43
C ALA A 103 11.32 -11.65 -7.38
N ASN A 104 10.59 -12.41 -8.20
CA ASN A 104 10.74 -13.86 -8.25
C ASN A 104 12.09 -14.30 -8.83
N LYS A 105 12.62 -13.52 -9.76
CA LYS A 105 13.97 -13.78 -10.28
C LYS A 105 15.01 -13.66 -9.18
N LEU A 106 14.92 -12.58 -8.39
CA LEU A 106 15.84 -12.35 -7.28
C LEU A 106 15.68 -13.40 -6.18
N ARG A 107 14.45 -13.82 -5.90
CA ARG A 107 14.21 -14.88 -4.93
C ARG A 107 14.79 -16.21 -5.39
N ARG A 108 14.65 -16.51 -6.68
CA ARG A 108 15.20 -17.73 -7.25
C ARG A 108 16.73 -17.78 -7.13
N GLU A 109 17.37 -16.63 -7.32
CA GLU A 109 18.83 -16.51 -7.14
C GLU A 109 19.24 -16.80 -5.72
N LYS A 110 18.36 -16.53 -4.75
CA LYS A 110 18.62 -16.81 -3.34
C LYS A 110 18.17 -18.20 -2.91
N GLY A 111 17.59 -18.98 -3.83
CA GLY A 111 17.07 -20.30 -3.50
C GLY A 111 15.73 -20.30 -2.79
N PHE A 112 14.99 -19.20 -2.86
CA PHE A 112 13.68 -19.08 -2.22
C PHE A 112 12.57 -19.46 -3.20
N PRO A 113 11.44 -20.00 -2.67
CA PRO A 113 10.28 -20.28 -3.54
C PRO A 113 9.73 -19.01 -4.15
N PRO A 114 9.10 -19.07 -5.32
CA PRO A 114 8.49 -17.90 -5.93
C PRO A 114 7.29 -17.40 -5.10
N LEU A 115 7.09 -16.08 -5.13
CA LEU A 115 5.92 -15.46 -4.52
C LEU A 115 4.69 -15.68 -5.40
N GLU A 116 3.57 -15.94 -4.75
CA GLU A 116 2.28 -15.91 -5.43
C GLU A 116 1.78 -14.46 -5.42
N LEU A 117 1.11 -14.07 -6.49
CA LEU A 117 0.51 -12.75 -6.54
C LEU A 117 -1.00 -12.84 -6.29
N VAL A 118 -1.46 -12.06 -5.32
CA VAL A 118 -2.89 -11.88 -5.08
C VAL A 118 -3.22 -10.46 -5.52
N VAL A 119 -3.98 -10.34 -6.60
CA VAL A 119 -4.31 -9.03 -7.16
C VAL A 119 -5.55 -8.48 -6.49
N VAL A 120 -5.48 -7.22 -6.08
CA VAL A 120 -6.61 -6.49 -5.54
C VAL A 120 -7.01 -5.44 -6.55
N ASP A 121 -8.28 -5.38 -6.89
CA ASP A 121 -8.77 -4.38 -7.82
C ASP A 121 -8.65 -2.99 -7.20
N LEU A 122 -8.23 -2.04 -8.02
CA LEU A 122 -8.20 -0.65 -7.57
C LEU A 122 -9.62 -0.17 -7.33
N LEU A 123 -9.84 0.44 -6.16
CA LEU A 123 -11.12 1.04 -5.86
C LEU A 123 -11.24 2.36 -6.62
N MET A 124 -12.36 2.54 -7.28
CA MET A 124 -12.61 3.72 -8.08
C MET A 124 -13.37 4.79 -7.31
N ALA A 125 -13.04 6.05 -7.59
CA ALA A 125 -13.78 7.19 -7.11
C ALA A 125 -15.06 7.31 -7.94
N GLU A 126 -15.93 8.26 -7.57
CA GLU A 126 -17.18 8.50 -8.28
C GLU A 126 -16.99 8.76 -9.78
N ASP A 127 -15.86 9.35 -10.14
CA ASP A 127 -15.57 9.71 -11.55
C ASP A 127 -14.99 8.55 -12.37
N GLY A 128 -14.91 7.35 -11.79
CA GLY A 128 -14.39 6.19 -12.51
C GLY A 128 -12.87 6.10 -12.55
N ARG A 129 -12.18 6.99 -11.86
CA ARG A 129 -10.71 6.95 -11.74
C ARG A 129 -10.31 6.45 -10.36
N PRO A 130 -9.12 5.84 -10.22
CA PRO A 130 -8.71 5.28 -8.94
C PRO A 130 -8.64 6.31 -7.81
N ILE A 131 -8.96 5.87 -6.61
CA ILE A 131 -8.74 6.64 -5.40
C ILE A 131 -7.24 6.65 -5.12
N SER A 132 -6.68 7.80 -4.79
CA SER A 132 -5.27 7.92 -4.42
C SER A 132 -5.06 9.02 -3.41
N SER A 133 -3.97 8.92 -2.65
CA SER A 133 -3.60 9.98 -1.70
C SER A 133 -3.37 11.31 -2.41
N THR A 134 -2.79 11.27 -3.60
CA THR A 134 -2.53 12.47 -4.39
C THR A 134 -3.83 13.22 -4.71
N ARG A 135 -4.86 12.50 -5.12
CA ARG A 135 -6.15 13.13 -5.46
C ARG A 135 -6.83 13.69 -4.22
N ILE A 136 -6.72 13.00 -3.08
CA ILE A 136 -7.27 13.48 -1.82
C ILE A 136 -6.55 14.76 -1.40
N ARG A 137 -5.22 14.76 -1.50
CA ARG A 137 -4.40 15.90 -1.14
C ARG A 137 -4.70 17.11 -2.02
N ASN A 138 -4.99 16.88 -3.29
CA ASN A 138 -5.34 17.96 -4.22
C ASN A 138 -6.79 18.43 -4.09
N GLY A 139 -7.57 17.83 -3.21
CA GLY A 139 -8.94 18.24 -3.00
C GLY A 139 -9.92 17.76 -4.05
N GLU A 140 -9.54 16.80 -4.87
CA GLU A 140 -10.42 16.26 -5.92
C GLU A 140 -11.47 15.32 -5.37
N ILE A 141 -11.09 14.50 -4.39
CA ILE A 141 -11.97 13.49 -3.80
C ILE A 141 -11.73 13.44 -2.29
N ASP A 142 -12.68 12.84 -1.57
CA ASP A 142 -12.48 12.50 -0.17
C ASP A 142 -11.89 11.08 -0.06
N GLU A 143 -11.66 10.60 1.16
CA GLU A 143 -11.06 9.27 1.39
C GLU A 143 -11.96 8.13 0.95
N GLY A 144 -13.24 8.38 0.75
CA GLY A 144 -14.17 7.39 0.22
C GLY A 144 -14.30 7.44 -1.30
N GLY A 145 -13.58 8.35 -1.96
CA GLY A 145 -13.65 8.49 -3.41
C GLY A 145 -14.77 9.38 -3.90
N ARG A 146 -15.41 10.10 -3.00
CA ARG A 146 -16.51 11.00 -3.39
C ARG A 146 -15.93 12.30 -3.93
N LEU A 147 -16.43 12.76 -5.06
CA LEU A 147 -15.97 14.01 -5.65
C LEU A 147 -16.29 15.19 -4.74
N LEU A 148 -15.33 16.08 -4.60
CA LEU A 148 -15.48 17.26 -3.75
C LEU A 148 -15.93 18.45 -4.60
N ARG A 149 -17.05 19.01 -4.23
CA ARG A 149 -17.64 20.13 -4.95
C ARG A 149 -16.82 21.39 -4.82
N ALA A 150 -16.07 21.47 -3.77
CA ALA A 150 -15.25 22.62 -3.54
C ALA A 150 -14.22 22.81 -4.62
N SER A 151 -13.91 21.76 -5.33
CA SER A 151 -13.07 21.94 -6.46
C SER A 151 -13.74 22.91 -7.38
N GLY A 152 -15.01 22.98 -7.20
CA GLY A 152 -15.66 24.03 -7.83
C GLY A 152 -15.47 25.26 -7.12
N ARG A 153 -14.79 25.28 -6.47
CA ARG A 153 -14.47 26.27 -5.99
C ARG A 153 -13.63 26.99 -6.51
N LYS A 154 -13.41 26.54 -6.86
CA LYS A 154 -12.81 27.12 -7.20
C LYS A 154 -13.00 28.00 -7.68
N GLY A 155 -13.42 27.84 -7.38
CA GLY A 155 -13.57 28.58 -7.75
C GLY A 155 -13.59 29.44 -7.95
N ILE A 156 -13.66 29.47 -7.91
CA ILE A 156 -13.64 30.17 -8.11
C ILE A 156 -13.44 30.90 -8.14
#